data_b13363253dfbd87b708d1acebc8e3175
#
_entry.id   b13363253dfbd87b708d1acebc8e3175
#
_cell.length_a   1.000
_cell.length_b   1.000
_cell.length_c   1.000
_cell.angle_alpha   90.00
_cell.angle_beta   90.00
_cell.angle_gamma   90.00
#
_symmetry.space_group_name_H-M   'P 1'
#
loop_
_entity.id
_entity.type
_entity.pdbx_description
1 polymer ?
#
loop_
_entity_poly.entity_id
_entity_poly.type
_entity_poly.pdbx_seq_one_letter_code
_entity_poly.pdbx_strand_id
1 'polypeptide(L)'
;MQPITTLYAHNHWANLRLVDICAALSAAEIETTSPGAYGTIQETLQHIAQSERSYFARISTGQPYSGPDEPTLSLAQIREILQVTGQGLIEWAARIGADETVTVNWLGTPREVPKSIIMAQVLDHAIEHLTQIQTILTQLGLESPDLQPWVFFDEQGI
;
A
#
# COMPACT_ATOMS: atom_id res chain seq x y z
N MET A 1 -9.42 7.03 18.69
CA MET A 1 -8.66 6.04 17.86
C MET A 1 -7.25 5.92 18.43
N GLN A 2 -6.64 4.73 18.45
CA GLN A 2 -5.24 4.60 18.90
C GLN A 2 -4.32 5.15 17.79
N PRO A 3 -3.14 5.73 18.15
CA PRO A 3 -2.24 6.33 17.14
C PRO A 3 -1.88 5.38 15.99
N ILE A 4 -1.62 4.10 16.29
CA ILE A 4 -1.30 3.10 15.26
C ILE A 4 -2.47 2.86 14.31
N THR A 5 -3.70 2.82 14.80
CA THR A 5 -4.91 2.67 13.99
C THR A 5 -5.11 3.88 13.08
N THR A 6 -4.79 5.09 13.56
CA THR A 6 -4.84 6.32 12.74
C THR A 6 -3.85 6.26 11.58
N LEU A 7 -2.62 5.77 11.81
CA LEU A 7 -1.62 5.62 10.75
C LEU A 7 -2.11 4.67 9.64
N TYR A 8 -2.71 3.55 10.01
CA TYR A 8 -3.25 2.60 9.03
C TYR A 8 -4.50 3.10 8.33
N ALA A 9 -5.37 3.82 9.02
CA ALA A 9 -6.53 4.46 8.39
C ALA A 9 -6.11 5.52 7.37
N HIS A 10 -5.10 6.32 7.70
CA HIS A 10 -4.50 7.26 6.75
C HIS A 10 -3.86 6.55 5.55
N ASN A 11 -3.06 5.50 5.77
CA ASN A 11 -2.45 4.72 4.69
C ASN A 11 -3.51 4.15 3.73
N HIS A 12 -4.55 3.56 4.28
CA HIS A 12 -5.67 3.03 3.50
C HIS A 12 -6.36 4.11 2.66
N TRP A 13 -6.69 5.25 3.26
CA TRP A 13 -7.26 6.39 2.56
C TRP A 13 -6.34 6.91 1.45
N ALA A 14 -5.04 7.07 1.72
CA ALA A 14 -4.07 7.59 0.76
C ALA A 14 -3.91 6.66 -0.46
N ASN A 15 -3.83 5.34 -0.23
CA ASN A 15 -3.75 4.33 -1.27
C ASN A 15 -4.98 4.39 -2.19
N LEU A 16 -6.19 4.38 -1.63
CA LEU A 16 -7.42 4.41 -2.42
C LEU A 16 -7.57 5.72 -3.19
N ARG A 17 -7.28 6.86 -2.55
CA ARG A 17 -7.35 8.18 -3.18
C ARG A 17 -6.43 8.27 -4.40
N LEU A 18 -5.20 7.76 -4.28
CA LEU A 18 -4.25 7.79 -5.40
C LEU A 18 -4.71 6.88 -6.56
N VAL A 19 -5.21 5.68 -6.26
CA VAL A 19 -5.77 4.79 -7.30
C VAL A 19 -6.95 5.45 -8.01
N ASP A 20 -7.87 6.09 -7.27
CA ASP A 20 -9.02 6.76 -7.83
C ASP A 20 -8.62 7.93 -8.75
N ILE A 21 -7.59 8.69 -8.40
CA ILE A 21 -7.03 9.74 -9.25
C ILE A 21 -6.38 9.15 -10.51
N CYS A 22 -5.58 8.11 -10.36
CA CYS A 22 -4.91 7.45 -11.48
C CYS A 22 -5.92 6.76 -12.44
N ALA A 23 -7.10 6.39 -11.97
CA ALA A 23 -8.16 5.83 -12.82
C ALA A 23 -8.72 6.83 -13.85
N ALA A 24 -8.47 8.13 -13.68
CA ALA A 24 -8.85 9.17 -14.64
C ALA A 24 -7.76 9.44 -15.69
N LEU A 25 -6.57 8.85 -15.57
CA LEU A 25 -5.47 9.03 -16.51
C LEU A 25 -5.73 8.33 -17.85
N SER A 26 -5.19 8.90 -18.92
CA SER A 26 -5.16 8.23 -20.22
C SER A 26 -4.22 7.02 -20.20
N ALA A 27 -4.37 6.12 -21.18
CA ALA A 27 -3.49 4.94 -21.33
C ALA A 27 -2.01 5.33 -21.49
N ALA A 28 -1.71 6.48 -22.08
CA ALA A 28 -0.33 6.95 -22.21
C ALA A 28 0.23 7.49 -20.88
N GLU A 29 -0.58 8.20 -20.10
CA GLU A 29 -0.17 8.76 -18.82
C GLU A 29 0.06 7.67 -17.79
N ILE A 30 -0.80 6.63 -17.71
CA ILE A 30 -0.67 5.54 -16.75
C ILE A 30 0.60 4.71 -16.97
N GLU A 31 1.11 4.65 -18.19
CA GLU A 31 2.34 3.96 -18.59
C GLU A 31 3.59 4.85 -18.47
N THR A 32 3.47 6.05 -17.92
CA THR A 32 4.63 6.92 -17.70
C THR A 32 5.43 6.49 -16.48
N THR A 33 6.76 6.62 -16.58
CA THR A 33 7.73 6.39 -15.50
C THR A 33 8.65 7.59 -15.33
N SER A 34 9.46 7.60 -14.27
CA SER A 34 10.47 8.62 -13.98
C SER A 34 11.75 7.97 -13.47
N PRO A 35 12.92 8.54 -13.72
CA PRO A 35 14.17 8.09 -13.10
C PRO A 35 14.04 8.03 -11.57
N GLY A 36 14.35 6.87 -10.99
CA GLY A 36 14.25 6.63 -9.55
C GLY A 36 12.89 6.13 -9.07
N ALA A 37 11.87 6.05 -9.95
CA ALA A 37 10.63 5.35 -9.64
C ALA A 37 10.78 3.83 -9.80
N TYR A 38 9.92 3.07 -9.15
CA TYR A 38 9.86 1.61 -9.25
C TYR A 38 9.61 1.15 -10.70
N GLY A 39 8.66 1.80 -11.36
CA GLY A 39 8.24 1.49 -12.73
C GLY A 39 7.29 2.54 -13.26
N THR A 40 6.38 2.16 -14.16
CA THR A 40 5.27 3.01 -14.58
C THR A 40 4.29 3.25 -13.42
N ILE A 41 3.37 4.21 -13.57
CA ILE A 41 2.30 4.42 -12.58
C ILE A 41 1.51 3.10 -12.38
N GLN A 42 1.15 2.42 -13.47
CA GLN A 42 0.42 1.15 -13.43
C GLN A 42 1.20 0.07 -12.67
N GLU A 43 2.48 -0.12 -13.01
CA GLU A 43 3.34 -1.12 -12.35
C GLU A 43 3.54 -0.81 -10.88
N THR A 44 3.71 0.47 -10.54
CA THR A 44 3.90 0.91 -9.15
C THR A 44 2.64 0.69 -8.31
N LEU A 45 1.45 1.03 -8.82
CA LEU A 45 0.18 0.77 -8.14
C LEU A 45 -0.07 -0.73 -7.94
N GLN A 46 0.21 -1.55 -8.96
CA GLN A 46 0.12 -3.01 -8.85
C GLN A 46 1.08 -3.54 -7.80
N HIS A 47 2.32 -3.04 -7.76
CA HIS A 47 3.33 -3.42 -6.78
C HIS A 47 2.89 -3.09 -5.34
N ILE A 48 2.31 -1.91 -5.11
CA ILE A 48 1.75 -1.53 -3.81
C ILE A 48 0.69 -2.56 -3.39
N ALA A 49 -0.28 -2.85 -4.25
CA ALA A 49 -1.39 -3.74 -3.94
C ALA A 49 -0.93 -5.20 -3.67
N GLN A 50 -0.04 -5.72 -4.50
CA GLN A 50 0.49 -7.08 -4.33
C GLN A 50 1.35 -7.20 -3.07
N SER A 51 2.18 -6.20 -2.77
CA SER A 51 3.00 -6.17 -1.57
C SER A 51 2.15 -6.05 -0.31
N GLU A 52 1.17 -5.15 -0.28
CA GLU A 52 0.25 -5.00 0.86
C GLU A 52 -0.54 -6.29 1.11
N ARG A 53 -1.06 -6.93 0.06
CA ARG A 53 -1.72 -8.24 0.14
C ARG A 53 -0.81 -9.32 0.73
N SER A 54 0.45 -9.34 0.31
CA SER A 54 1.46 -10.28 0.82
C SER A 54 1.79 -10.04 2.30
N TYR A 55 1.93 -8.79 2.71
CA TYR A 55 2.13 -8.42 4.11
C TYR A 55 0.91 -8.75 4.97
N PHE A 56 -0.28 -8.39 4.50
CA PHE A 56 -1.54 -8.70 5.19
C PHE A 56 -1.74 -10.21 5.40
N ALA A 57 -1.45 -11.04 4.39
CA ALA A 57 -1.53 -12.48 4.52
C ALA A 57 -0.63 -12.99 5.66
N ARG A 58 0.63 -12.53 5.74
CA ARG A 58 1.55 -12.92 6.81
C ARG A 58 1.08 -12.46 8.18
N ILE A 59 0.55 -11.25 8.29
CA ILE A 59 0.04 -10.72 9.56
C ILE A 59 -1.19 -11.50 10.01
N SER A 60 -2.15 -11.76 9.11
CA SER A 60 -3.45 -12.34 9.45
C SER A 60 -3.43 -13.87 9.59
N THR A 61 -2.65 -14.57 8.78
CA THR A 61 -2.65 -16.04 8.73
C THR A 61 -1.35 -16.67 9.21
N GLY A 62 -0.28 -15.88 9.35
CA GLY A 62 1.07 -16.38 9.62
C GLY A 62 1.73 -17.05 8.40
N GLN A 63 1.09 -17.01 7.22
CA GLN A 63 1.56 -17.66 6.01
C GLN A 63 1.75 -16.64 4.86
N PRO A 64 2.63 -16.93 3.88
CA PRO A 64 2.71 -16.11 2.67
C PRO A 64 1.39 -16.16 1.91
N TYR A 65 1.13 -15.12 1.13
CA TYR A 65 0.02 -15.15 0.18
C TYR A 65 0.18 -16.31 -0.80
N SER A 66 -0.87 -17.11 -0.98
CA SER A 66 -0.89 -18.32 -1.81
C SER A 66 -1.95 -18.28 -2.92
N GLY A 67 -2.52 -17.11 -3.19
CA GLY A 67 -3.46 -16.92 -4.30
C GLY A 67 -2.77 -16.93 -5.66
N PRO A 68 -3.54 -16.82 -6.75
CA PRO A 68 -3.02 -16.81 -8.11
C PRO A 68 -2.02 -15.67 -8.32
N ASP A 69 -0.99 -15.94 -9.11
CA ASP A 69 -0.08 -14.92 -9.60
C ASP A 69 -0.74 -14.27 -10.83
N GLU A 70 -1.13 -13.02 -10.67
CA GLU A 70 -1.80 -12.24 -11.70
C GLU A 70 -0.77 -11.32 -12.36
N PRO A 71 -0.40 -11.58 -13.63
CA PRO A 71 0.68 -10.83 -14.28
C PRO A 71 0.33 -9.36 -14.49
N THR A 72 -0.94 -9.04 -14.68
CA THR A 72 -1.41 -7.66 -14.82
C THR A 72 -2.77 -7.50 -14.17
N LEU A 73 -2.87 -6.54 -13.24
CA LEU A 73 -4.11 -6.16 -12.57
C LEU A 73 -4.68 -4.89 -13.21
N SER A 74 -6.00 -4.86 -13.40
CA SER A 74 -6.69 -3.60 -13.71
C SER A 74 -6.70 -2.68 -12.47
N LEU A 75 -6.86 -1.37 -12.68
CA LEU A 75 -6.98 -0.42 -11.56
C LEU A 75 -8.15 -0.76 -10.63
N ALA A 76 -9.24 -1.31 -11.17
CA ALA A 76 -10.37 -1.77 -10.35
C ALA A 76 -9.98 -2.95 -9.44
N GLN A 77 -9.21 -3.91 -9.93
CA GLN A 77 -8.69 -5.02 -9.11
C GLN A 77 -7.67 -4.54 -8.08
N ILE A 78 -6.78 -3.61 -8.45
CA ILE A 78 -5.84 -2.98 -7.53
C ILE A 78 -6.61 -2.30 -6.40
N ARG A 79 -7.62 -1.51 -6.74
CA ARG A 79 -8.48 -0.82 -5.77
C ARG A 79 -9.19 -1.80 -4.82
N GLU A 80 -9.73 -2.89 -5.34
CA GLU A 80 -10.42 -3.92 -4.55
C GLU A 80 -9.44 -4.59 -3.56
N ILE A 81 -8.25 -4.95 -4.00
CA ILE A 81 -7.21 -5.52 -3.13
C ILE A 81 -6.90 -4.55 -1.99
N LEU A 82 -6.59 -3.29 -2.29
CA LEU A 82 -6.25 -2.27 -1.30
C LEU A 82 -7.41 -1.95 -0.35
N GLN A 83 -8.66 -2.02 -0.84
CA GLN A 83 -9.85 -1.84 0.00
C GLN A 83 -9.95 -2.96 1.06
N VAL A 84 -9.74 -4.20 0.67
CA VAL A 84 -9.85 -5.36 1.57
C VAL A 84 -8.66 -5.44 2.53
N THR A 85 -7.45 -5.31 2.00
CA THR A 85 -6.23 -5.45 2.81
C THR A 85 -6.05 -4.28 3.77
N GLY A 86 -6.30 -3.05 3.31
CA GLY A 86 -6.18 -1.86 4.15
C GLY A 86 -7.17 -1.88 5.32
N GLN A 87 -8.43 -2.28 5.08
CA GLN A 87 -9.41 -2.45 6.16
C GLN A 87 -8.96 -3.52 7.16
N GLY A 88 -8.47 -4.66 6.67
CA GLY A 88 -7.94 -5.72 7.52
C GLY A 88 -6.71 -5.28 8.33
N LEU A 89 -5.81 -4.49 7.75
CA LEU A 89 -4.65 -3.94 8.45
C LEU A 89 -5.05 -2.97 9.58
N ILE A 90 -6.07 -2.14 9.38
CA ILE A 90 -6.62 -1.27 10.44
C ILE A 90 -7.11 -2.11 11.63
N GLU A 91 -7.83 -3.20 11.35
CA GLU A 91 -8.33 -4.12 12.39
C GLU A 91 -7.18 -4.81 13.13
N TRP A 92 -6.13 -5.24 12.41
CA TRP A 92 -4.95 -5.84 13.01
C TRP A 92 -4.12 -4.84 13.82
N ALA A 93 -4.00 -3.59 13.37
CA ALA A 93 -3.32 -2.53 14.11
C ALA A 93 -3.92 -2.28 15.50
N ALA A 94 -5.22 -2.52 15.66
CA ALA A 94 -5.91 -2.35 16.94
C ALA A 94 -5.63 -3.47 17.96
N ARG A 95 -5.17 -4.65 17.52
CA ARG A 95 -5.11 -5.87 18.35
C ARG A 95 -3.78 -6.63 18.36
N ILE A 96 -2.85 -6.30 17.48
CA ILE A 96 -1.59 -7.01 17.39
C ILE A 96 -0.77 -6.88 18.67
N GLY A 97 -0.27 -8.03 19.18
CA GLY A 97 0.60 -8.06 20.35
C GLY A 97 2.05 -7.73 19.98
N ALA A 98 2.76 -7.12 20.93
CA ALA A 98 4.16 -6.69 20.71
C ALA A 98 5.12 -7.87 20.42
N ASP A 99 4.81 -9.05 20.94
CA ASP A 99 5.68 -10.23 20.87
C ASP A 99 5.25 -11.25 19.78
N GLU A 100 4.24 -10.91 18.98
CA GLU A 100 3.79 -11.80 17.90
C GLU A 100 4.80 -11.82 16.75
N THR A 101 5.25 -13.05 16.39
CA THR A 101 6.17 -13.28 15.27
C THR A 101 5.53 -14.10 14.16
N VAL A 102 6.17 -14.09 13.01
CA VAL A 102 5.86 -14.96 11.87
C VAL A 102 7.16 -15.39 11.20
N THR A 103 7.20 -16.63 10.74
CA THR A 103 8.34 -17.14 9.99
C THR A 103 8.32 -16.60 8.58
N VAL A 104 9.35 -15.87 8.18
CA VAL A 104 9.55 -15.36 6.83
C VAL A 104 10.77 -16.04 6.21
N ASN A 105 10.62 -16.61 5.02
CA ASN A 105 11.76 -17.11 4.26
C ASN A 105 12.44 -15.94 3.54
N TRP A 106 13.60 -15.52 4.05
CA TRP A 106 14.37 -14.45 3.47
C TRP A 106 15.59 -15.01 2.76
N LEU A 107 15.63 -14.91 1.43
CA LEU A 107 16.73 -15.43 0.60
C LEU A 107 17.05 -16.91 0.89
N GLY A 108 16.02 -17.74 1.06
CA GLY A 108 16.19 -19.17 1.34
C GLY A 108 16.43 -19.52 2.81
N THR A 109 16.53 -18.54 3.70
CA THR A 109 16.73 -18.76 5.15
C THR A 109 15.49 -18.37 5.93
N PRO A 110 14.85 -19.31 6.66
CA PRO A 110 13.74 -18.99 7.56
C PRO A 110 14.19 -18.09 8.71
N ARG A 111 13.42 -17.05 8.98
CA ARG A 111 13.66 -16.09 10.07
C ARG A 111 12.36 -15.81 10.81
N GLU A 112 12.43 -15.76 12.13
CA GLU A 112 11.35 -15.25 12.96
C GLU A 112 11.38 -13.72 12.93
N VAL A 113 10.32 -13.13 12.39
CA VAL A 113 10.17 -11.68 12.23
C VAL A 113 9.01 -11.22 13.09
N PRO A 114 9.19 -10.22 13.97
CA PRO A 114 8.07 -9.60 14.67
C PRO A 114 7.05 -9.05 13.66
N LYS A 115 5.77 -9.32 13.88
CA LYS A 115 4.70 -8.78 13.04
C LYS A 115 4.71 -7.26 13.00
N SER A 116 5.15 -6.61 14.08
CA SER A 116 5.33 -5.15 14.14
C SER A 116 6.31 -4.62 13.10
N ILE A 117 7.35 -5.39 12.73
CA ILE A 117 8.28 -5.02 11.65
C ILE A 117 7.57 -5.10 10.29
N ILE A 118 6.76 -6.14 10.05
CA ILE A 118 5.99 -6.23 8.80
C ILE A 118 4.98 -5.08 8.73
N MET A 119 4.36 -4.72 9.84
CA MET A 119 3.47 -3.58 9.90
C MET A 119 4.20 -2.27 9.59
N ALA A 120 5.37 -2.02 10.17
CA ALA A 120 6.17 -0.84 9.83
C ALA A 120 6.52 -0.83 8.32
N GLN A 121 6.88 -1.99 7.75
CA GLN A 121 7.18 -2.13 6.33
C GLN A 121 5.98 -1.78 5.43
N VAL A 122 4.75 -2.11 5.81
CA VAL A 122 3.55 -1.71 5.04
C VAL A 122 3.48 -0.20 4.86
N LEU A 123 3.69 0.56 5.93
CA LEU A 123 3.59 2.03 5.89
C LEU A 123 4.76 2.65 5.12
N ASP A 124 5.99 2.22 5.40
CA ASP A 124 7.19 2.73 4.74
C ASP A 124 7.14 2.50 3.23
N HIS A 125 6.83 1.27 2.82
CA HIS A 125 6.71 0.86 1.43
C HIS A 125 5.62 1.65 0.67
N ALA A 126 4.45 1.85 1.30
CA ALA A 126 3.40 2.63 0.69
C ALA A 126 3.81 4.10 0.49
N ILE A 127 4.38 4.74 1.52
CA ILE A 127 4.83 6.13 1.45
C ILE A 127 5.86 6.32 0.33
N GLU A 128 6.84 5.41 0.23
CA GLU A 128 7.85 5.46 -0.83
C GLU A 128 7.20 5.46 -2.22
N HIS A 129 6.34 4.49 -2.49
CA HIS A 129 5.76 4.33 -3.83
C HIS A 129 4.67 5.35 -4.16
N LEU A 130 3.87 5.79 -3.18
CA LEU A 130 2.94 6.90 -3.36
C LEU A 130 3.68 8.17 -3.77
N THR A 131 4.82 8.46 -3.13
CA THR A 131 5.66 9.63 -3.46
C THR A 131 6.25 9.53 -4.87
N GLN A 132 6.65 8.33 -5.31
CA GLN A 132 7.13 8.11 -6.68
C GLN A 132 6.03 8.43 -7.72
N ILE A 133 4.80 7.95 -7.51
CA ILE A 133 3.67 8.25 -8.40
C ILE A 133 3.35 9.74 -8.40
N GLN A 134 3.31 10.40 -7.24
CA GLN A 134 3.09 11.85 -7.14
C GLN A 134 4.15 12.64 -7.92
N THR A 135 5.40 12.18 -7.90
CA THR A 135 6.50 12.77 -8.68
C THR A 135 6.25 12.63 -10.17
N ILE A 136 5.80 11.46 -10.65
CA ILE A 136 5.47 11.24 -12.07
C ILE A 136 4.29 12.14 -12.49
N LEU A 137 3.22 12.24 -11.70
CA LEU A 137 2.09 13.12 -11.98
C LEU A 137 2.54 14.57 -12.12
N THR A 138 3.39 15.05 -11.22
CA THR A 138 3.93 16.41 -11.27
C THR A 138 4.76 16.64 -12.54
N GLN A 139 5.57 15.67 -12.96
CA GLN A 139 6.38 15.76 -14.19
C GLN A 139 5.50 15.77 -15.46
N LEU A 140 4.34 15.11 -15.42
CA LEU A 140 3.34 15.17 -16.49
C LEU A 140 2.59 16.51 -16.54
N GLY A 141 2.81 17.41 -15.57
CA GLY A 141 2.06 18.66 -15.44
C GLY A 141 0.66 18.48 -14.89
N LEU A 142 0.38 17.31 -14.29
CA LEU A 142 -0.89 17.00 -13.66
C LEU A 142 -0.88 17.44 -12.19
N GLU A 143 -2.06 17.70 -11.64
CA GLU A 143 -2.20 18.00 -10.23
C GLU A 143 -1.88 16.76 -9.39
N SER A 144 -0.85 16.88 -8.56
CA SER A 144 -0.49 15.82 -7.59
C SER A 144 -1.39 15.96 -6.35
N PRO A 145 -2.05 14.86 -5.90
CA PRO A 145 -2.90 14.93 -4.73
C PRO A 145 -2.09 15.22 -3.47
N ASP A 146 -2.66 16.01 -2.56
CA ASP A 146 -2.13 16.11 -1.20
C ASP A 146 -2.63 14.91 -0.38
N LEU A 147 -1.71 14.01 -0.05
CA LEU A 147 -1.98 12.79 0.71
C LEU A 147 -1.50 12.88 2.16
N GLN A 148 -1.27 14.10 2.67
CA GLN A 148 -0.80 14.29 4.04
C GLN A 148 -1.88 13.96 5.09
N PRO A 149 -1.46 13.58 6.31
CA PRO A 149 -2.39 13.30 7.41
C PRO A 149 -3.33 14.46 7.77
N TRP A 150 -2.93 15.71 7.50
CA TRP A 150 -3.78 16.89 7.72
C TRP A 150 -5.00 16.89 6.81
N VAL A 151 -4.81 16.56 5.53
CA VAL A 151 -5.93 16.47 4.57
C VAL A 151 -6.84 15.30 4.92
N PHE A 152 -6.25 14.16 5.33
CA PHE A 152 -7.02 13.03 5.84
C PHE A 152 -7.88 13.41 7.05
N PHE A 153 -7.31 14.14 8.00
CA PHE A 153 -8.04 14.63 9.17
C PHE A 153 -9.22 15.53 8.77
N ASP A 154 -8.99 16.51 7.89
CA ASP A 154 -10.01 17.46 7.44
C ASP A 154 -11.16 16.77 6.69
N GLU A 155 -10.82 15.77 5.84
CA GLU A 155 -11.83 15.06 5.04
C GLU A 155 -12.62 14.01 5.85
N GLN A 156 -12.02 13.39 6.84
CA GLN A 156 -12.70 12.37 7.64
C GLN A 156 -13.44 12.93 8.86
N GLY A 157 -13.16 14.15 9.26
CA GLY A 157 -13.81 14.82 10.39
C GLY A 157 -13.53 14.17 11.75
N ILE A 158 -12.33 13.63 11.94
CA ILE A 158 -11.89 12.88 13.14
C ILE A 158 -11.03 13.72 14.07
#